data_8b70124e6ec15d12b0dc91ee7fc09073
#
_entry.id   8b70124e6ec15d12b0dc91ee7fc09073
#
_cell.length_a   1.000
_cell.length_b   1.000
_cell.length_c   1.000
_cell.angle_alpha   90.00
_cell.angle_beta   90.00
_cell.angle_gamma   90.00
#
_symmetry.space_group_name_H-M   'P 1'
#
loop_
_entity.id
_entity.type
_entity.pdbx_description
1 polymer ?
#
loop_
_entity_poly.entity_id
_entity_poly.type
_entity_poly.pdbx_seq_one_letter_code
_entity_poly.pdbx_strand_id
1 'polypeptide(L)'
;MEGNAKVIAVTGKGGVGKTSLAAGVVRRLTQRYPDAKILAIDADPAVGLATALDAKVKETLDDIRLEITQGVSEKLKDTQDILSEARFRLLDMMDEEKGFAFVAIGRPESSGCYCAINSYLRDVISMLAGQFDYVVIDGEAGIEQVNRRVMEQVTHLLLVTDQSRKGLQVIQTIKDVADRLVMYERLGVAVNRITQDVIPFGNPFPDAPFVEIRNDEAQIVNDIQGKSVFELPEECELLKGADGILDALGI
;
A
#
# COMPACT_ATOMS: atom_id res chain seq x y z
N MET A 1 -25.34 -6.97 4.93
CA MET A 1 -24.72 -6.16 3.84
C MET A 1 -23.23 -6.32 4.02
N GLU A 2 -22.60 -7.18 3.23
CA GLU A 2 -21.14 -7.27 3.17
C GLU A 2 -20.67 -5.94 2.56
N GLY A 3 -20.10 -5.07 3.38
CA GLY A 3 -19.50 -3.83 2.93
C GLY A 3 -18.30 -4.17 2.06
N ASN A 4 -18.32 -3.76 0.81
CA ASN A 4 -17.18 -3.92 -0.09
C ASN A 4 -16.06 -3.00 0.44
N ALA A 5 -14.99 -3.58 1.00
CA ALA A 5 -13.83 -2.84 1.48
C ALA A 5 -13.31 -1.91 0.38
N LYS A 6 -13.03 -0.65 0.70
CA LYS A 6 -12.37 0.26 -0.25
C LYS A 6 -10.86 0.00 -0.20
N VAL A 7 -10.34 -0.65 -1.22
CA VAL A 7 -8.94 -1.03 -1.34
C VAL A 7 -8.21 -0.05 -2.24
N ILE A 8 -7.27 0.70 -1.66
CA ILE A 8 -6.47 1.74 -2.32
C ILE A 8 -5.06 1.20 -2.53
N ALA A 9 -4.67 0.91 -3.76
CA ALA A 9 -3.30 0.53 -4.09
C ALA A 9 -2.51 1.77 -4.57
N VAL A 10 -1.45 2.11 -3.84
CA VAL A 10 -0.53 3.20 -4.16
C VAL A 10 0.66 2.62 -4.91
N THR A 11 0.86 3.01 -6.16
CA THR A 11 1.98 2.57 -6.99
C THR A 11 2.48 3.71 -7.88
N GLY A 12 3.59 3.55 -8.55
CA GLY A 12 4.14 4.61 -9.40
C GLY A 12 5.66 4.56 -9.50
N LYS A 13 6.24 5.66 -9.98
CA LYS A 13 7.70 5.80 -10.14
C LYS A 13 8.45 5.60 -8.83
N GLY A 14 9.63 5.00 -8.88
CA GLY A 14 10.53 4.91 -7.72
C GLY A 14 10.97 6.29 -7.21
N GLY A 15 11.05 6.46 -5.89
CA GLY A 15 11.58 7.67 -5.25
C GLY A 15 10.68 8.91 -5.23
N VAL A 16 9.42 8.81 -5.64
CA VAL A 16 8.49 9.96 -5.67
C VAL A 16 7.68 10.17 -4.38
N GLY A 17 7.93 9.37 -3.32
CA GLY A 17 7.25 9.51 -2.03
C GLY A 17 5.93 8.75 -1.93
N LYS A 18 5.79 7.59 -2.60
CA LYS A 18 4.62 6.71 -2.48
C LYS A 18 4.33 6.33 -1.04
N THR A 19 5.34 5.84 -0.34
CA THR A 19 5.27 5.41 1.07
C THR A 19 4.79 6.53 1.99
N SER A 20 5.39 7.73 1.88
CA SER A 20 4.96 8.89 2.68
C SER A 20 3.51 9.26 2.35
N LEU A 21 3.11 9.18 1.07
CA LEU A 21 1.75 9.48 0.66
C LEU A 21 0.74 8.42 1.13
N ALA A 22 1.10 7.13 1.05
CA ALA A 22 0.29 6.04 1.60
C ALA A 22 0.09 6.21 3.11
N ALA A 23 1.17 6.56 3.85
CA ALA A 23 1.08 6.86 5.27
C ALA A 23 0.18 8.08 5.54
N GLY A 24 0.27 9.15 4.73
CA GLY A 24 -0.61 10.31 4.81
C GLY A 24 -2.07 9.95 4.61
N VAL A 25 -2.37 9.09 3.63
CA VAL A 25 -3.73 8.56 3.37
C VAL A 25 -4.24 7.76 4.58
N VAL A 26 -3.41 6.88 5.17
CA VAL A 26 -3.79 6.13 6.39
C VAL A 26 -4.12 7.10 7.52
N ARG A 27 -3.25 8.09 7.80
CA ARG A 27 -3.50 9.10 8.84
C ARG A 27 -4.81 9.85 8.59
N ARG A 28 -5.08 10.29 7.35
CA ARG A 28 -6.34 11.00 7.05
C ARG A 28 -7.57 10.11 7.17
N LEU A 29 -7.47 8.85 6.82
CA LEU A 29 -8.55 7.88 7.03
C LEU A 29 -8.88 7.72 8.53
N THR A 30 -7.85 7.57 9.40
CA THR A 30 -8.08 7.46 10.85
C THR A 30 -8.73 8.72 11.44
N GLN A 31 -8.43 9.89 10.89
CA GLN A 31 -9.02 11.16 11.33
C GLN A 31 -10.43 11.39 10.80
N ARG A 32 -10.69 11.07 9.51
CA ARG A 32 -12.01 11.24 8.88
C ARG A 32 -13.04 10.22 9.35
N TYR A 33 -12.58 8.99 9.62
CA TYR A 33 -13.43 7.84 9.94
C TYR A 33 -12.92 7.12 11.19
N PRO A 34 -13.05 7.74 12.39
CA PRO A 34 -12.45 7.20 13.62
C PRO A 34 -13.04 5.85 14.06
N ASP A 35 -14.26 5.52 13.60
CA ASP A 35 -14.93 4.25 13.90
C ASP A 35 -14.70 3.18 12.81
N ALA A 36 -14.04 3.52 11.71
CA ALA A 36 -13.79 2.60 10.61
C ALA A 36 -12.60 1.68 10.89
N LYS A 37 -12.69 0.45 10.42
CA LYS A 37 -11.58 -0.49 10.45
C LYS A 37 -10.67 -0.23 9.25
N ILE A 38 -9.43 0.14 9.52
CA ILE A 38 -8.44 0.49 8.50
C ILE A 38 -7.28 -0.50 8.56
N LEU A 39 -6.89 -1.03 7.39
CA LEU A 39 -5.73 -1.91 7.23
C LEU A 39 -4.68 -1.23 6.35
N ALA A 40 -3.46 -1.11 6.83
CA ALA A 40 -2.30 -0.69 6.06
C ALA A 40 -1.44 -1.91 5.71
N ILE A 41 -1.12 -2.09 4.43
CA ILE A 41 -0.29 -3.20 3.93
C ILE A 41 0.97 -2.62 3.28
N ASP A 42 2.12 -2.99 3.82
CA ASP A 42 3.42 -2.67 3.24
C ASP A 42 3.85 -3.80 2.29
N ALA A 43 3.75 -3.56 1.00
CA ALA A 43 4.14 -4.51 -0.04
C ALA A 43 5.54 -4.24 -0.61
N ASP A 44 6.26 -3.23 -0.08
CA ASP A 44 7.65 -2.95 -0.45
C ASP A 44 8.62 -3.80 0.42
N PRO A 45 9.56 -4.51 -0.17
CA PRO A 45 10.57 -5.28 0.57
C PRO A 45 11.41 -4.46 1.56
N ALA A 46 11.46 -3.14 1.41
CA ALA A 46 12.18 -2.24 2.31
C ALA A 46 11.43 -1.93 3.60
N VAL A 47 10.14 -2.31 3.71
CA VAL A 47 9.28 -2.12 4.89
C VAL A 47 9.26 -0.66 5.36
N GLY A 48 9.22 0.28 4.42
CA GLY A 48 9.28 1.72 4.70
C GLY A 48 8.00 2.29 5.31
N LEU A 49 6.84 1.69 5.00
CA LEU A 49 5.56 2.13 5.52
C LEU A 49 5.45 1.92 7.04
N ALA A 50 6.08 0.87 7.57
CA ALA A 50 6.15 0.64 9.01
C ALA A 50 6.80 1.83 9.74
N THR A 51 7.95 2.32 9.25
CA THR A 51 8.62 3.49 9.80
C THR A 51 7.76 4.75 9.66
N ALA A 52 7.17 4.97 8.50
CA ALA A 52 6.34 6.15 8.23
C ALA A 52 5.08 6.21 9.12
N LEU A 53 4.52 5.07 9.50
CA LEU A 53 3.37 4.95 10.39
C LEU A 53 3.75 4.77 11.87
N ASP A 54 5.04 4.55 12.19
CA ASP A 54 5.52 4.09 13.50
C ASP A 54 4.76 2.84 13.96
N ALA A 55 4.61 1.88 13.03
CA ALA A 55 4.00 0.58 13.27
C ALA A 55 5.05 -0.45 13.66
N LYS A 56 4.70 -1.34 14.59
CA LYS A 56 5.59 -2.43 15.02
C LYS A 56 5.47 -3.61 14.05
N VAL A 57 6.59 -4.03 13.49
CA VAL A 57 6.67 -5.25 12.69
C VAL A 57 7.15 -6.39 13.58
N LYS A 58 6.24 -7.25 14.01
CA LYS A 58 6.58 -8.45 14.79
C LYS A 58 7.14 -9.53 13.88
N GLU A 59 6.54 -9.70 12.73
CA GLU A 59 6.81 -10.73 11.75
C GLU A 59 6.32 -10.25 10.38
N THR A 60 6.89 -10.75 9.30
CA THR A 60 6.42 -10.46 7.94
C THR A 60 5.68 -11.67 7.34
N LEU A 61 4.91 -11.44 6.28
CA LEU A 61 4.25 -12.52 5.57
C LEU A 61 5.26 -13.52 4.96
N ASP A 62 6.42 -13.04 4.52
CA ASP A 62 7.49 -13.89 4.00
C ASP A 62 8.11 -14.76 5.09
N ASP A 63 8.19 -14.32 6.35
CA ASP A 63 8.64 -15.14 7.48
C ASP A 63 7.68 -16.31 7.71
N ILE A 64 6.38 -16.03 7.77
CA ILE A 64 5.32 -17.07 7.87
C ILE A 64 5.43 -18.07 6.71
N ARG A 65 5.63 -17.57 5.48
CA ARG A 65 5.79 -18.40 4.29
C ARG A 65 7.00 -19.34 4.38
N LEU A 66 8.13 -18.83 4.85
CA LEU A 66 9.36 -19.62 4.99
C LEU A 66 9.17 -20.76 5.99
N GLU A 67 8.57 -20.51 7.14
CA GLU A 67 8.30 -21.54 8.14
C GLU A 67 7.31 -22.59 7.65
N ILE A 68 6.23 -22.19 6.98
CA ILE A 68 5.28 -23.12 6.35
C ILE A 68 6.02 -24.04 5.38
N THR A 69 6.88 -23.47 4.55
CA THR A 69 7.64 -24.22 3.53
C THR A 69 8.58 -25.24 4.17
N GLN A 70 9.27 -24.87 5.24
CA GLN A 70 10.15 -25.77 6.00
C GLN A 70 9.33 -26.88 6.67
N GLY A 71 8.22 -26.56 7.33
CA GLY A 71 7.35 -27.53 7.98
C GLY A 71 6.75 -28.57 7.00
N VAL A 72 6.35 -28.13 5.80
CA VAL A 72 5.87 -29.03 4.74
C VAL A 72 6.98 -29.92 4.22
N SER A 73 8.21 -29.40 4.03
CA SER A 73 9.36 -30.15 3.55
C SER A 73 9.79 -31.24 4.54
N GLU A 74 9.63 -31.01 5.83
CA GLU A 74 9.98 -31.94 6.90
C GLU A 74 8.87 -32.99 7.18
N LYS A 75 7.69 -32.88 6.52
CA LYS A 75 6.51 -33.74 6.76
C LYS A 75 6.06 -33.81 8.24
N LEU A 76 6.30 -32.76 9.00
CA LEU A 76 6.06 -32.73 10.44
C LEU A 76 4.62 -32.37 10.81
N LYS A 77 3.84 -31.75 9.92
CA LYS A 77 2.46 -31.30 10.16
C LYS A 77 1.54 -31.58 8.98
N ASP A 78 0.25 -31.78 9.25
CA ASP A 78 -0.79 -31.83 8.21
C ASP A 78 -0.93 -30.42 7.57
N THR A 79 -1.23 -30.39 6.28
CA THR A 79 -1.39 -29.14 5.51
C THR A 79 -2.47 -28.24 6.12
N GLN A 80 -3.57 -28.81 6.64
CA GLN A 80 -4.65 -28.04 7.26
C GLN A 80 -4.21 -27.37 8.57
N ASP A 81 -3.39 -28.04 9.38
CA ASP A 81 -2.88 -27.48 10.63
C ASP A 81 -1.94 -26.30 10.35
N ILE A 82 -1.08 -26.42 9.34
CA ILE A 82 -0.16 -25.38 8.90
C ILE A 82 -0.93 -24.13 8.42
N LEU A 83 -1.98 -24.33 7.63
CA LEU A 83 -2.80 -23.25 7.09
C LEU A 83 -3.60 -22.52 8.19
N SER A 84 -4.09 -23.26 9.18
CA SER A 84 -4.78 -22.69 10.34
C SER A 84 -3.84 -21.86 11.21
N GLU A 85 -2.63 -22.35 11.41
CA GLU A 85 -1.57 -21.63 12.15
C GLU A 85 -1.16 -20.34 11.42
N ALA A 86 -0.96 -20.37 10.09
CA ALA A 86 -0.66 -19.20 9.29
C ALA A 86 -1.74 -18.12 9.41
N ARG A 87 -3.02 -18.51 9.37
CA ARG A 87 -4.13 -17.56 9.56
C ARG A 87 -4.11 -16.93 10.96
N PHE A 88 -3.88 -17.71 12.00
CA PHE A 88 -3.80 -17.20 13.37
C PHE A 88 -2.64 -16.22 13.52
N ARG A 89 -1.46 -16.56 12.98
CA ARG A 89 -0.28 -15.68 13.02
C ARG A 89 -0.50 -14.36 12.26
N LEU A 90 -1.17 -14.41 11.10
CA LEU A 90 -1.54 -13.20 10.36
C LEU A 90 -2.42 -12.25 11.18
N LEU A 91 -3.35 -12.81 11.96
CA LEU A 91 -4.17 -11.99 12.86
C LEU A 91 -3.35 -11.43 14.04
N ASP A 92 -2.43 -12.21 14.60
CA ASP A 92 -1.58 -11.79 15.74
C ASP A 92 -0.51 -10.75 15.35
N MET A 93 -0.07 -10.74 14.08
CA MET A 93 0.91 -9.76 13.61
C MET A 93 0.31 -8.37 13.38
N MET A 94 -1.02 -8.24 13.29
CA MET A 94 -1.67 -6.95 13.11
C MET A 94 -1.52 -6.09 14.36
N ASP A 95 -0.99 -4.89 14.17
CA ASP A 95 -0.86 -3.88 15.23
C ASP A 95 -2.02 -2.88 15.09
N GLU A 96 -2.85 -2.75 16.14
CA GLU A 96 -4.04 -1.88 16.15
C GLU A 96 -3.88 -0.65 17.08
N GLU A 97 -2.65 -0.32 17.50
CA GLU A 97 -2.44 0.70 18.55
C GLU A 97 -2.86 2.14 18.13
N LYS A 98 -2.95 2.44 16.81
CA LYS A 98 -3.17 3.82 16.29
C LYS A 98 -4.43 3.99 15.46
N GLY A 99 -5.44 3.15 15.66
CA GLY A 99 -6.69 3.20 14.89
C GLY A 99 -6.59 2.58 13.49
N PHE A 100 -5.54 1.82 13.22
CA PHE A 100 -5.38 1.00 12.02
C PHE A 100 -4.66 -0.30 12.35
N ALA A 101 -4.91 -1.35 11.57
CA ALA A 101 -4.14 -2.58 11.58
C ALA A 101 -3.01 -2.48 10.54
N PHE A 102 -1.87 -3.15 10.79
CA PHE A 102 -0.71 -3.11 9.91
C PHE A 102 -0.20 -4.51 9.56
N VAL A 103 0.16 -4.73 8.29
CA VAL A 103 0.77 -5.96 7.79
C VAL A 103 1.95 -5.63 6.87
N ALA A 104 3.11 -6.24 7.12
CA ALA A 104 4.26 -6.18 6.23
C ALA A 104 4.38 -7.47 5.40
N ILE A 105 4.57 -7.35 4.09
CA ILE A 105 4.79 -8.51 3.21
C ILE A 105 6.20 -9.08 3.38
N GLY A 106 7.21 -8.23 3.50
CA GLY A 106 8.61 -8.63 3.65
C GLY A 106 9.32 -8.89 2.31
N ARG A 107 10.56 -9.40 2.40
CA ARG A 107 11.44 -9.64 1.25
C ARG A 107 11.52 -11.14 0.93
N PRO A 108 11.28 -11.56 -0.31
CA PRO A 108 11.46 -12.95 -0.70
C PRO A 108 12.94 -13.30 -0.70
N GLU A 109 13.38 -14.12 0.24
CA GLU A 109 14.80 -14.52 0.36
C GLU A 109 15.19 -15.72 -0.53
N SER A 110 14.23 -16.38 -1.19
CA SER A 110 14.52 -17.57 -2.00
C SER A 110 13.86 -17.56 -3.38
N SER A 111 14.59 -18.03 -4.38
CA SER A 111 14.17 -18.21 -5.77
C SER A 111 13.29 -19.45 -6.01
N GLY A 112 12.64 -20.00 -4.99
CA GLY A 112 11.76 -21.17 -5.12
C GLY A 112 10.38 -20.79 -5.68
N CYS A 113 9.82 -21.62 -6.56
CA CYS A 113 8.45 -21.47 -7.04
C CYS A 113 7.46 -22.04 -6.01
N TYR A 114 7.07 -21.22 -5.05
CA TYR A 114 6.07 -21.57 -4.03
C TYR A 114 4.66 -21.09 -4.42
N CYS A 115 4.27 -21.29 -5.68
CA CYS A 115 3.04 -20.73 -6.24
C CYS A 115 1.79 -21.05 -5.42
N ALA A 116 1.67 -22.27 -4.88
CA ALA A 116 0.52 -22.67 -4.07
C ALA A 116 0.45 -21.93 -2.73
N ILE A 117 1.59 -21.78 -2.04
CA ILE A 117 1.65 -21.06 -0.76
C ILE A 117 1.41 -19.55 -0.97
N ASN A 118 2.00 -18.96 -2.00
CA ASN A 118 1.76 -17.56 -2.33
C ASN A 118 0.28 -17.29 -2.67
N SER A 119 -0.36 -18.20 -3.44
CA SER A 119 -1.80 -18.10 -3.71
C SER A 119 -2.62 -18.17 -2.44
N TYR A 120 -2.32 -19.13 -1.56
CA TYR A 120 -3.02 -19.26 -0.29
C TYR A 120 -2.89 -18.03 0.61
N LEU A 121 -1.66 -17.49 0.78
CA LEU A 121 -1.43 -16.31 1.60
C LEU A 121 -2.16 -15.07 1.03
N ARG A 122 -2.17 -14.92 -0.30
CA ARG A 122 -2.96 -13.89 -0.97
C ARG A 122 -4.45 -14.04 -0.70
N ASP A 123 -4.99 -15.27 -0.76
CA ASP A 123 -6.40 -15.53 -0.46
C ASP A 123 -6.73 -15.19 1.00
N VAL A 124 -5.83 -15.51 1.94
CA VAL A 124 -5.99 -15.16 3.35
C VAL A 124 -5.95 -13.63 3.53
N ILE A 125 -5.02 -12.91 2.90
CA ILE A 125 -4.98 -11.44 2.94
C ILE A 125 -6.27 -10.86 2.38
N SER A 126 -6.74 -11.34 1.24
CA SER A 126 -7.98 -10.88 0.61
C SER A 126 -9.19 -11.10 1.52
N MET A 127 -9.26 -12.26 2.18
CA MET A 127 -10.32 -12.56 3.14
C MET A 127 -10.25 -11.66 4.38
N LEU A 128 -9.05 -11.41 4.91
CA LEU A 128 -8.86 -10.51 6.05
C LEU A 128 -9.18 -9.07 5.67
N ALA A 129 -8.72 -8.61 4.52
CA ALA A 129 -9.00 -7.28 3.99
C ALA A 129 -10.51 -7.01 3.87
N GLY A 130 -11.31 -8.04 3.53
CA GLY A 130 -12.77 -7.95 3.49
C GLY A 130 -13.44 -7.68 4.85
N GLN A 131 -12.70 -7.75 5.97
CA GLN A 131 -13.20 -7.40 7.31
C GLN A 131 -12.95 -5.93 7.68
N PHE A 132 -12.27 -5.18 6.82
CA PHE A 132 -11.94 -3.76 6.99
C PHE A 132 -12.82 -2.91 6.06
N ASP A 133 -13.04 -1.66 6.46
CA ASP A 133 -13.75 -0.68 5.65
C ASP A 133 -12.82 -0.06 4.61
N TYR A 134 -11.55 0.16 4.99
CA TYR A 134 -10.50 0.71 4.15
C TYR A 134 -9.22 -0.13 4.22
N VAL A 135 -8.61 -0.35 3.06
CA VAL A 135 -7.30 -1.00 2.95
C VAL A 135 -6.38 -0.11 2.11
N VAL A 136 -5.23 0.24 2.64
CA VAL A 136 -4.20 1.01 1.92
C VAL A 136 -2.98 0.13 1.69
N ILE A 137 -2.60 -0.06 0.43
CA ILE A 137 -1.48 -0.89 0.03
C ILE A 137 -0.37 0.02 -0.51
N ASP A 138 0.78 0.06 0.17
CA ASP A 138 1.98 0.70 -0.35
C ASP A 138 2.72 -0.28 -1.27
N GLY A 139 2.63 -0.06 -2.57
CA GLY A 139 3.25 -0.89 -3.59
C GLY A 139 4.64 -0.40 -3.98
N GLU A 140 5.56 -1.32 -4.22
CA GLU A 140 6.82 -1.05 -4.88
C GLU A 140 6.59 -0.43 -6.27
N ALA A 141 7.65 -0.05 -6.97
CA ALA A 141 7.57 0.49 -8.34
C ALA A 141 7.02 -0.57 -9.32
N GLY A 142 5.69 -0.69 -9.40
CA GLY A 142 4.97 -1.59 -10.29
C GLY A 142 3.80 -2.32 -9.62
N ILE A 143 2.68 -2.38 -10.34
CA ILE A 143 1.44 -3.01 -9.86
C ILE A 143 1.54 -4.54 -9.80
N GLU A 144 2.51 -5.14 -10.49
CA GLU A 144 2.67 -6.60 -10.58
C GLU A 144 2.92 -7.25 -9.21
N GLN A 145 3.64 -6.56 -8.33
CA GLN A 145 3.92 -7.06 -6.98
C GLN A 145 2.64 -7.09 -6.12
N VAL A 146 1.81 -6.06 -6.25
CA VAL A 146 0.50 -6.02 -5.58
C VAL A 146 -0.35 -7.20 -6.03
N ASN A 147 -0.49 -7.41 -7.35
CA ASN A 147 -1.26 -8.53 -7.89
C ASN A 147 -0.72 -9.90 -7.46
N ARG A 148 0.60 -10.10 -7.54
CA ARG A 148 1.20 -11.41 -7.25
C ARG A 148 1.19 -11.78 -5.77
N ARG A 149 1.24 -10.80 -4.87
CA ARG A 149 1.52 -11.05 -3.45
C ARG A 149 0.42 -10.63 -2.50
N VAL A 150 -0.38 -9.65 -2.88
CA VAL A 150 -1.34 -9.04 -1.98
C VAL A 150 -2.76 -9.32 -2.40
N MET A 151 -3.21 -8.78 -3.54
CA MET A 151 -4.60 -8.88 -3.98
C MET A 151 -4.71 -8.86 -5.51
N GLU A 152 -5.68 -9.60 -6.06
CA GLU A 152 -6.00 -9.56 -7.50
C GLU A 152 -6.91 -8.38 -7.87
N GLN A 153 -7.64 -7.86 -6.89
CA GLN A 153 -8.63 -6.80 -7.09
C GLN A 153 -8.35 -5.66 -6.12
N VAL A 154 -8.34 -4.46 -6.65
CA VAL A 154 -8.32 -3.22 -5.86
C VAL A 154 -9.48 -2.36 -6.33
N THR A 155 -10.10 -1.61 -5.43
CA THR A 155 -11.19 -0.71 -5.84
C THR A 155 -10.66 0.61 -6.38
N HIS A 156 -9.53 1.08 -5.84
CA HIS A 156 -8.92 2.34 -6.20
C HIS A 156 -7.43 2.16 -6.49
N LEU A 157 -7.01 2.54 -7.69
CA LEU A 157 -5.61 2.56 -8.10
C LEU A 157 -5.10 4.01 -8.08
N LEU A 158 -4.11 4.30 -7.23
CA LEU A 158 -3.45 5.60 -7.17
C LEU A 158 -2.07 5.53 -7.82
N LEU A 159 -1.91 6.21 -8.95
CA LEU A 159 -0.64 6.35 -9.65
C LEU A 159 0.10 7.59 -9.16
N VAL A 160 1.29 7.41 -8.59
CA VAL A 160 2.11 8.51 -8.06
C VAL A 160 3.32 8.76 -8.96
N THR A 161 3.53 10.01 -9.33
CA THR A 161 4.67 10.45 -10.14
C THR A 161 5.24 11.77 -9.62
N ASP A 162 6.33 12.22 -10.22
CA ASP A 162 6.83 13.60 -10.09
C ASP A 162 6.49 14.42 -11.35
N GLN A 163 6.82 15.70 -11.35
CA GLN A 163 6.57 16.62 -12.48
C GLN A 163 7.47 16.38 -13.71
N SER A 164 8.25 15.28 -13.77
CA SER A 164 9.13 14.99 -14.91
C SER A 164 8.41 14.22 -16.02
N ARG A 165 8.83 14.46 -17.28
CA ARG A 165 8.34 13.65 -18.43
C ARG A 165 8.64 12.17 -18.29
N LYS A 166 9.77 11.82 -17.65
CA LYS A 166 10.12 10.44 -17.36
C LYS A 166 9.14 9.81 -16.36
N GLY A 167 8.73 10.58 -15.34
CA GLY A 167 7.71 10.16 -14.40
C GLY A 167 6.38 9.86 -15.08
N LEU A 168 5.96 10.75 -15.99
CA LEU A 168 4.76 10.54 -16.81
C LEU A 168 4.82 9.22 -17.60
N GLN A 169 5.92 8.96 -18.29
CA GLN A 169 6.08 7.70 -19.05
C GLN A 169 5.99 6.47 -18.17
N VAL A 170 6.54 6.53 -16.96
CA VAL A 170 6.48 5.42 -16.01
C VAL A 170 5.04 5.13 -15.59
N ILE A 171 4.25 6.16 -15.22
CA ILE A 171 2.86 5.91 -14.81
C ILE A 171 1.97 5.46 -15.97
N GLN A 172 2.24 5.89 -17.19
CA GLN A 172 1.57 5.38 -18.39
C GLN A 172 1.84 3.88 -18.58
N THR A 173 3.11 3.46 -18.46
CA THR A 173 3.47 2.04 -18.54
C THR A 173 2.82 1.23 -17.42
N ILE A 174 2.80 1.75 -16.19
CA ILE A 174 2.17 1.06 -15.05
C ILE A 174 0.65 0.92 -15.30
N LYS A 175 0.00 1.94 -15.81
CA LYS A 175 -1.42 1.88 -16.16
C LYS A 175 -1.70 0.81 -17.22
N ASP A 176 -0.91 0.75 -18.29
CA ASP A 176 -1.07 -0.25 -19.34
C ASP A 176 -0.92 -1.69 -18.81
N VAL A 177 -0.07 -1.88 -17.81
CA VAL A 177 0.09 -3.16 -17.11
C VAL A 177 -1.10 -3.43 -16.19
N ALA A 178 -1.52 -2.42 -15.43
CA ALA A 178 -2.65 -2.53 -14.50
C ALA A 178 -3.94 -2.90 -15.23
N ASP A 179 -4.22 -2.29 -16.37
CA ASP A 179 -5.41 -2.56 -17.19
C ASP A 179 -5.50 -4.04 -17.67
N ARG A 180 -4.37 -4.74 -17.67
CA ARG A 180 -4.29 -6.16 -18.08
C ARG A 180 -4.28 -7.14 -16.92
N LEU A 181 -3.76 -6.73 -15.76
CA LEU A 181 -3.45 -7.64 -14.67
C LEU A 181 -4.29 -7.43 -13.41
N VAL A 182 -4.88 -6.25 -13.24
CA VAL A 182 -5.55 -5.86 -11.99
C VAL A 182 -6.93 -5.34 -12.32
N MET A 183 -7.94 -5.80 -11.60
CA MET A 183 -9.25 -5.18 -11.65
C MET A 183 -9.29 -3.99 -10.69
N TYR A 184 -9.65 -2.81 -11.17
CA TYR A 184 -9.90 -1.62 -10.37
C TYR A 184 -11.14 -0.87 -10.88
N GLU A 185 -11.81 -0.16 -9.98
CA GLU A 185 -13.03 0.60 -10.30
C GLU A 185 -12.72 2.07 -10.58
N ARG A 186 -11.74 2.63 -9.86
CA ARG A 186 -11.34 4.03 -9.97
C ARG A 186 -9.83 4.18 -10.10
N LEU A 187 -9.43 5.11 -10.95
CA LEU A 187 -8.04 5.53 -11.12
C LEU A 187 -7.88 6.95 -10.61
N GLY A 188 -6.84 7.22 -9.84
CA GLY A 188 -6.40 8.57 -9.48
C GLY A 188 -4.92 8.76 -9.82
N VAL A 189 -4.52 10.00 -10.05
CA VAL A 189 -3.14 10.38 -10.32
C VAL A 189 -2.71 11.44 -9.32
N ALA A 190 -1.56 11.23 -8.67
CA ALA A 190 -0.92 12.23 -7.82
C ALA A 190 0.45 12.62 -8.42
N VAL A 191 0.65 13.90 -8.68
CA VAL A 191 1.97 14.47 -8.98
C VAL A 191 2.53 15.03 -7.68
N ASN A 192 3.53 14.35 -7.14
CA ASN A 192 4.10 14.67 -5.84
C ASN A 192 5.45 15.41 -5.98
N ARG A 193 5.86 16.10 -4.91
CA ARG A 193 7.13 16.83 -4.83
C ARG A 193 7.27 17.92 -5.90
N ILE A 194 6.19 18.64 -6.16
CA ILE A 194 6.20 19.75 -7.11
C ILE A 194 7.06 20.88 -6.55
N THR A 195 8.10 21.24 -7.30
CA THR A 195 9.03 22.32 -6.94
C THR A 195 8.85 23.55 -7.82
N GLN A 196 8.19 23.41 -8.97
CA GLN A 196 7.99 24.46 -9.96
C GLN A 196 6.52 24.59 -10.32
N ASP A 197 6.06 25.78 -10.64
CA ASP A 197 4.65 26.05 -10.97
C ASP A 197 4.21 25.49 -12.33
N VAL A 198 5.12 24.87 -13.08
CA VAL A 198 4.84 24.29 -14.39
C VAL A 198 4.95 22.77 -14.33
N ILE A 199 3.84 22.09 -14.55
CA ILE A 199 3.84 20.67 -14.90
C ILE A 199 3.90 20.61 -16.43
N PRO A 200 4.99 20.06 -17.02
CA PRO A 200 5.22 20.10 -18.47
C PRO A 200 4.29 19.20 -19.28
N PHE A 201 3.35 18.56 -18.62
CA PHE A 201 2.29 17.74 -19.24
C PHE A 201 0.97 18.01 -18.51
N GLY A 202 -0.13 17.97 -19.26
CA GLY A 202 -1.48 17.96 -18.68
C GLY A 202 -1.79 16.62 -18.01
N ASN A 203 -3.02 16.46 -17.49
CA ASN A 203 -3.47 15.17 -16.98
C ASN A 203 -3.33 14.09 -18.09
N PRO A 204 -2.48 13.07 -17.89
CA PRO A 204 -2.25 12.02 -18.89
C PRO A 204 -3.45 11.08 -19.06
N PHE A 205 -4.37 11.10 -18.11
CA PHE A 205 -5.57 10.28 -18.07
C PHE A 205 -6.78 11.18 -17.83
N PRO A 206 -7.39 11.76 -18.88
CA PRO A 206 -8.42 12.80 -18.74
C PRO A 206 -9.61 12.44 -17.86
N ASP A 207 -9.95 11.14 -17.80
CA ASP A 207 -11.07 10.64 -17.00
C ASP A 207 -10.69 10.34 -15.53
N ALA A 208 -9.40 10.45 -15.19
CA ALA A 208 -8.92 10.23 -13.82
C ALA A 208 -8.72 11.56 -13.09
N PRO A 209 -9.13 11.66 -11.82
CA PRO A 209 -8.79 12.82 -11.00
C PRO A 209 -7.27 12.98 -10.86
N PHE A 210 -6.83 14.23 -10.82
CA PHE A 210 -5.44 14.62 -10.82
C PHE A 210 -5.15 15.55 -9.65
N VAL A 211 -4.29 15.10 -8.73
CA VAL A 211 -3.94 15.85 -7.52
C VAL A 211 -2.49 16.29 -7.57
N GLU A 212 -2.26 17.57 -7.37
CA GLU A 212 -0.94 18.20 -7.31
C GLU A 212 -0.52 18.41 -5.86
N ILE A 213 0.67 17.91 -5.50
CA ILE A 213 1.21 17.98 -4.14
C ILE A 213 2.56 18.69 -4.19
N ARG A 214 2.63 19.84 -3.57
CA ARG A 214 3.88 20.63 -3.51
C ARG A 214 4.90 19.95 -2.61
N ASN A 215 6.16 20.23 -2.91
CA ASN A 215 7.26 19.84 -2.03
C ASN A 215 7.14 20.61 -0.71
N ASP A 216 7.35 19.93 0.42
CA ASP A 216 7.18 20.50 1.75
C ASP A 216 8.43 20.24 2.60
N GLU A 217 8.99 21.30 3.17
CA GLU A 217 10.19 21.21 3.99
C GLU A 217 9.92 20.42 5.29
N ALA A 218 8.74 20.59 5.89
CA ALA A 218 8.37 19.85 7.09
C ALA A 218 8.36 18.33 6.84
N GLN A 219 7.84 17.89 5.69
CA GLN A 219 7.88 16.48 5.28
C GLN A 219 9.33 16.01 5.07
N ILE A 220 10.16 16.79 4.38
CA ILE A 220 11.56 16.42 4.12
C ILE A 220 12.33 16.23 5.43
N VAL A 221 12.17 17.14 6.37
CA VAL A 221 12.81 17.07 7.69
C VAL A 221 12.31 15.86 8.46
N ASN A 222 11.00 15.58 8.41
CA ASN A 222 10.37 14.43 9.06
C ASN A 222 10.96 13.11 8.51
N ASP A 223 11.02 12.97 7.17
CA ASP A 223 11.57 11.79 6.49
C ASP A 223 13.05 11.58 6.84
N ILE A 224 13.88 12.64 6.86
CA ILE A 224 15.31 12.59 7.24
C ILE A 224 15.47 12.13 8.70
N GLN A 225 14.58 12.55 9.58
CA GLN A 225 14.62 12.21 11.01
C GLN A 225 14.00 10.82 11.31
N GLY A 226 13.44 10.14 10.32
CA GLY A 226 12.74 8.86 10.50
C GLY A 226 11.52 8.97 11.41
N LYS A 227 10.86 10.12 11.42
CA LYS A 227 9.67 10.37 12.23
C LYS A 227 8.42 9.89 11.54
N SER A 228 7.41 9.60 12.35
CA SER A 228 6.10 9.18 11.86
C SER A 228 5.34 10.31 11.17
N VAL A 229 4.52 9.95 10.19
CA VAL A 229 3.57 10.85 9.54
C VAL A 229 2.62 11.52 10.55
N PHE A 230 2.36 10.90 11.70
CA PHE A 230 1.53 11.44 12.77
C PHE A 230 2.15 12.66 13.48
N GLU A 231 3.46 12.87 13.33
CA GLU A 231 4.17 14.05 13.86
C GLU A 231 4.17 15.25 12.91
N LEU A 232 3.74 15.08 11.66
CA LEU A 232 3.65 16.19 10.71
C LEU A 232 2.60 17.23 11.13
N PRO A 233 2.83 18.52 10.88
CA PRO A 233 1.82 19.55 11.03
C PRO A 233 0.57 19.27 10.18
N GLU A 234 -0.61 19.60 10.69
CA GLU A 234 -1.87 19.40 9.96
C GLU A 234 -1.92 20.13 8.60
N GLU A 235 -1.25 21.27 8.51
CA GLU A 235 -1.18 22.09 7.30
C GLU A 235 -0.11 21.65 6.29
N CYS A 236 0.58 20.52 6.55
CA CYS A 236 1.59 19.97 5.65
C CYS A 236 1.00 19.63 4.27
N GLU A 237 1.72 19.96 3.20
CA GLU A 237 1.28 19.73 1.82
C GLU A 237 1.02 18.25 1.51
N LEU A 238 1.78 17.34 2.13
CA LEU A 238 1.53 15.90 2.04
C LEU A 238 0.12 15.53 2.54
N LEU A 239 -0.28 16.08 3.69
CA LEU A 239 -1.58 15.77 4.30
C LEU A 239 -2.73 16.44 3.54
N LYS A 240 -2.56 17.66 3.05
CA LYS A 240 -3.52 18.29 2.11
C LYS A 240 -3.66 17.47 0.83
N GLY A 241 -2.54 16.95 0.32
CA GLY A 241 -2.53 16.07 -0.83
C GLY A 241 -3.27 14.75 -0.56
N ALA A 242 -3.08 14.16 0.62
CA ALA A 242 -3.82 12.96 1.03
C ALA A 242 -5.33 13.23 1.12
N ASP A 243 -5.74 14.37 1.67
CA ASP A 243 -7.14 14.80 1.67
C ASP A 243 -7.69 14.95 0.24
N GLY A 244 -6.96 15.66 -0.62
CA GLY A 244 -7.34 15.82 -2.02
C GLY A 244 -7.47 14.49 -2.78
N ILE A 245 -6.62 13.51 -2.47
CA ILE A 245 -6.69 12.16 -3.05
C ILE A 245 -7.96 11.44 -2.59
N LEU A 246 -8.25 11.45 -1.29
CA LEU A 246 -9.45 10.80 -0.75
C LEU A 246 -10.70 11.41 -1.38
N ASP A 247 -10.80 12.74 -1.42
CA ASP A 247 -11.93 13.45 -2.04
C ASP A 247 -12.06 13.12 -3.54
N ALA A 248 -10.95 13.13 -4.26
CA ALA A 248 -10.89 12.82 -5.69
C ALA A 248 -11.30 11.37 -6.00
N LEU A 249 -10.97 10.44 -5.12
CA LEU A 249 -11.36 9.04 -5.22
C LEU A 249 -12.79 8.76 -4.71
N GLY A 250 -13.45 9.73 -4.09
CA GLY A 250 -14.80 9.59 -3.53
C GLY A 250 -14.82 8.78 -2.23
N ILE A 251 -13.82 9.02 -1.41
CA ILE A 251 -13.61 8.40 -0.09
C ILE A 251 -13.76 9.44 1.01
#